data_fa1d68a4dbf5515a4db67f2d34116b39
#
_entry.id   fa1d68a4dbf5515a4db67f2d34116b39
#
_cell.length_a   1.000
_cell.length_b   1.000
_cell.length_c   1.000
_cell.angle_alpha   90.00
_cell.angle_beta   90.00
_cell.angle_gamma   90.00
#
_symmetry.space_group_name_H-M   'P 1'
#
loop_
_entity.id
_entity.type
_entity.pdbx_description
1 polymer ?
#
loop_
_entity_poly.entity_id
_entity_poly.type
_entity_poly.pdbx_seq_one_letter_code
_entity_poly.pdbx_strand_id
1 'polypeptide(L)'
;MTPILQLQHLQTGYSERTGHTILSQDLHLNLYAGEVTMLMGKNGSGKSTLLHTIAGLLPPLRGQVLLSGKDLAQLSLHEQALQMSLVLTERLQTGQMTVREVIQLGRAPHTNFFGTLRSRDHELVAYCLERCGLTTLASRPFIRLSDGEKQRALIARALAQETPLILLDEPTAHLDLSARLEVILMLRELAHELGKGILVSTHELELALSWADKLWLMDSSGAITEGAPEDLALAGHLERVFGSERLSYDLEEGRFLVRQGQGAGIYLTGEGLYAQWIARALRRSGYLPLATPQPELPTLICTASHWQLTLPYGARYEGDTIAELLALLPKG
;
A
#
# COMPACT_ATOMS: atom_id res chain seq x y z
N MET A 1 5.90 20.52 14.14
CA MET A 1 6.99 19.70 13.55
C MET A 1 7.33 20.28 12.20
N THR A 2 8.62 20.24 11.80
CA THR A 2 9.04 20.69 10.45
C THR A 2 8.94 19.50 9.50
N PRO A 3 8.28 19.64 8.33
CA PRO A 3 8.19 18.57 7.36
C PRO A 3 9.57 18.26 6.74
N ILE A 4 9.86 17.01 6.49
CA ILE A 4 11.07 16.57 5.78
C ILE A 4 10.88 16.61 4.26
N LEU A 5 9.65 16.47 3.79
CA LEU A 5 9.23 16.68 2.41
C LEU A 5 8.03 17.63 2.40
N GLN A 6 8.07 18.61 1.51
CA GLN A 6 6.97 19.54 1.30
C GLN A 6 6.79 19.79 -0.19
N LEU A 7 5.57 19.67 -0.67
CA LEU A 7 5.17 20.03 -2.02
C LEU A 7 4.44 21.35 -1.99
N GLN A 8 4.86 22.29 -2.82
CA GLN A 8 4.26 23.64 -2.87
C GLN A 8 3.87 23.99 -4.30
N HIS A 9 2.56 24.16 -4.53
CA HIS A 9 1.97 24.45 -5.83
C HIS A 9 2.46 23.48 -6.93
N LEU A 10 2.74 22.22 -6.55
CA LEU A 10 3.39 21.27 -7.44
C LEU A 10 2.44 20.80 -8.53
N GLN A 11 2.92 20.89 -9.77
CA GLN A 11 2.28 20.34 -10.95
C GLN A 11 3.18 19.29 -11.57
N THR A 12 2.66 18.08 -11.78
CA THR A 12 3.39 16.96 -12.38
C THR A 12 2.79 16.53 -13.71
N GLY A 13 3.62 15.96 -14.55
CA GLY A 13 3.22 15.49 -15.88
C GLY A 13 4.41 15.38 -16.81
N TYR A 14 4.13 15.36 -18.11
CA TYR A 14 5.15 15.24 -19.14
C TYR A 14 5.12 16.45 -20.08
N SER A 15 6.31 16.92 -20.47
CA SER A 15 6.48 17.96 -21.48
C SER A 15 6.76 17.28 -22.82
N GLU A 16 5.88 17.44 -23.78
CA GLU A 16 6.02 16.93 -25.13
C GLU A 16 6.22 18.09 -26.12
N ARG A 17 6.67 17.79 -27.35
CA ARG A 17 6.85 18.82 -28.38
C ARG A 17 5.56 19.58 -28.75
N THR A 18 4.40 18.96 -28.50
CA THR A 18 3.07 19.48 -28.86
C THR A 18 2.30 20.08 -27.66
N GLY A 19 2.86 20.04 -26.44
CA GLY A 19 2.21 20.55 -25.23
C GLY A 19 2.62 19.83 -23.95
N HIS A 20 1.84 20.04 -22.89
CA HIS A 20 2.04 19.39 -21.61
C HIS A 20 0.88 18.43 -21.33
N THR A 21 1.19 17.20 -20.97
CA THR A 21 0.22 16.28 -20.35
C THR A 21 0.30 16.45 -18.84
N ILE A 22 -0.70 17.12 -18.25
CA ILE A 22 -0.77 17.38 -16.81
C ILE A 22 -1.44 16.16 -16.16
N LEU A 23 -0.78 15.60 -15.12
CA LEU A 23 -1.30 14.48 -14.34
C LEU A 23 -1.75 14.89 -12.94
N SER A 24 -1.13 15.91 -12.37
CA SER A 24 -1.60 16.53 -11.13
C SER A 24 -1.28 18.01 -11.12
N GLN A 25 -2.07 18.81 -10.42
CA GLN A 25 -1.85 20.24 -10.36
C GLN A 25 -2.17 20.80 -8.98
N ASP A 26 -1.41 21.84 -8.62
CA ASP A 26 -1.57 22.62 -7.39
C ASP A 26 -1.52 21.76 -6.11
N LEU A 27 -0.58 20.80 -6.07
CA LEU A 27 -0.42 19.95 -4.90
C LEU A 27 0.28 20.70 -3.76
N HIS A 28 -0.31 20.60 -2.55
CA HIS A 28 0.22 21.10 -1.29
C HIS A 28 0.20 19.98 -0.28
N LEU A 29 1.31 19.29 -0.09
CA LEU A 29 1.40 18.10 0.75
C LEU A 29 2.65 18.15 1.63
N ASN A 30 2.54 17.54 2.82
CA ASN A 30 3.66 17.47 3.76
C ASN A 30 3.84 16.04 4.27
N LEU A 31 5.12 15.63 4.39
CA LEU A 31 5.50 14.38 5.03
C LEU A 31 6.49 14.68 6.16
N TYR A 32 6.28 14.03 7.29
CA TYR A 32 7.06 14.27 8.51
C TYR A 32 7.97 13.09 8.85
N ALA A 33 8.94 13.37 9.70
CA ALA A 33 9.79 12.33 10.28
C ALA A 33 8.96 11.42 11.19
N GLY A 34 9.21 10.12 11.16
CA GLY A 34 8.55 9.14 11.99
C GLY A 34 7.18 8.69 11.48
N GLU A 35 6.80 9.01 10.22
CA GLU A 35 5.53 8.55 9.64
C GLU A 35 5.72 7.72 8.36
N VAL A 36 4.85 6.75 8.17
CA VAL A 36 4.66 6.04 6.90
C VAL A 36 3.47 6.63 6.18
N THR A 37 3.73 7.36 5.10
CA THR A 37 2.69 7.88 4.20
C THR A 37 2.55 6.95 3.00
N MET A 38 1.33 6.53 2.68
CA MET A 38 1.06 5.70 1.51
C MET A 38 0.32 6.51 0.43
N LEU A 39 0.93 6.57 -0.77
CA LEU A 39 0.36 7.19 -1.96
C LEU A 39 -0.47 6.17 -2.71
N MET A 40 -1.76 6.40 -2.76
CA MET A 40 -2.75 5.51 -3.38
C MET A 40 -3.54 6.20 -4.48
N GLY A 41 -4.09 5.41 -5.38
CA GLY A 41 -4.95 5.87 -6.47
C GLY A 41 -5.08 4.80 -7.55
N LYS A 42 -6.03 4.96 -8.47
CA LYS A 42 -6.21 4.02 -9.60
C LYS A 42 -4.96 3.92 -10.47
N ASN A 43 -4.83 2.81 -11.21
CA ASN A 43 -3.75 2.68 -12.19
C ASN A 43 -3.86 3.80 -13.24
N GLY A 44 -2.71 4.39 -13.57
CA GLY A 44 -2.66 5.52 -14.50
C GLY A 44 -3.02 6.89 -13.91
N SER A 45 -3.31 7.01 -12.59
CA SER A 45 -3.61 8.31 -11.97
C SER A 45 -2.40 9.25 -11.85
N GLY A 46 -1.17 8.78 -12.05
CA GLY A 46 0.04 9.61 -11.97
C GLY A 46 0.91 9.39 -10.73
N LYS A 47 0.66 8.36 -9.91
CA LYS A 47 1.42 8.07 -8.69
C LYS A 47 2.93 7.96 -8.92
N SER A 48 3.35 7.12 -9.86
CA SER A 48 4.78 6.94 -10.18
C SER A 48 5.39 8.22 -10.74
N THR A 49 4.64 9.00 -11.54
CA THR A 49 5.09 10.30 -12.03
C THR A 49 5.32 11.28 -10.88
N LEU A 50 4.39 11.34 -9.93
CA LEU A 50 4.56 12.16 -8.72
C LEU A 50 5.77 11.70 -7.92
N LEU A 51 5.91 10.40 -7.66
CA LEU A 51 7.04 9.85 -6.92
C LEU A 51 8.38 10.15 -7.62
N HIS A 52 8.44 9.99 -8.95
CA HIS A 52 9.63 10.31 -9.74
C HIS A 52 9.93 11.82 -9.74
N THR A 53 8.90 12.67 -9.71
CA THR A 53 9.10 14.12 -9.59
C THR A 53 9.65 14.48 -8.21
N ILE A 54 9.12 13.89 -7.13
CA ILE A 54 9.64 14.06 -5.77
C ILE A 54 11.10 13.56 -5.67
N ALA A 55 11.41 12.46 -6.36
CA ALA A 55 12.76 11.88 -6.42
C ALA A 55 13.76 12.68 -7.28
N GLY A 56 13.31 13.74 -7.96
CA GLY A 56 14.17 14.51 -8.88
C GLY A 56 14.51 13.81 -10.18
N LEU A 57 13.86 12.68 -10.49
CA LEU A 57 14.03 11.92 -11.74
C LEU A 57 13.25 12.54 -12.90
N LEU A 58 12.18 13.28 -12.59
CA LEU A 58 11.39 14.05 -13.54
C LEU A 58 11.29 15.50 -13.05
N PRO A 59 11.49 16.50 -13.93
CA PRO A 59 11.28 17.88 -13.53
C PRO A 59 9.79 18.17 -13.29
N PRO A 60 9.44 18.98 -12.29
CA PRO A 60 8.08 19.46 -12.14
C PRO A 60 7.68 20.37 -13.33
N LEU A 61 6.42 20.35 -13.72
CA LEU A 61 5.90 21.31 -14.72
C LEU A 61 5.74 22.70 -14.10
N ARG A 62 5.37 22.78 -12.81
CA ARG A 62 5.30 24.00 -11.99
C ARG A 62 5.47 23.67 -10.52
N GLY A 63 5.67 24.72 -9.71
CA GLY A 63 5.84 24.59 -8.25
C GLY A 63 7.19 24.05 -7.86
N GLN A 64 7.30 23.57 -6.64
CA GLN A 64 8.59 23.13 -6.09
C GLN A 64 8.43 21.99 -5.10
N VAL A 65 9.49 21.20 -4.98
CA VAL A 65 9.66 20.14 -3.99
C VAL A 65 10.73 20.60 -3.00
N LEU A 66 10.38 20.68 -1.71
CA LEU A 66 11.32 21.05 -0.67
C LEU A 66 11.72 19.82 0.14
N LEU A 67 13.02 19.61 0.29
CA LEU A 67 13.60 18.59 1.18
C LEU A 67 14.22 19.30 2.38
N SER A 68 13.70 19.03 3.57
CA SER A 68 14.14 19.70 4.82
C SER A 68 14.20 21.23 4.66
N GLY A 69 13.23 21.81 3.96
CA GLY A 69 13.10 23.24 3.70
C GLY A 69 13.97 23.79 2.55
N LYS A 70 14.74 22.97 1.85
CA LYS A 70 15.56 23.37 0.69
C LYS A 70 14.91 22.91 -0.61
N ASP A 71 14.86 23.77 -1.60
CA ASP A 71 14.32 23.45 -2.91
C ASP A 71 15.20 22.38 -3.60
N LEU A 72 14.57 21.26 -3.99
CA LEU A 72 15.22 20.15 -4.68
C LEU A 72 15.97 20.59 -5.94
N ALA A 73 15.43 21.57 -6.68
CA ALA A 73 16.04 22.07 -7.90
C ALA A 73 17.37 22.83 -7.66
N GLN A 74 17.62 23.28 -6.44
CA GLN A 74 18.83 23.98 -6.05
C GLN A 74 19.90 23.05 -5.44
N LEU A 75 19.52 21.79 -5.15
CA LEU A 75 20.44 20.80 -4.57
C LEU A 75 21.21 20.08 -5.69
N SER A 76 22.51 19.93 -5.50
CA SER A 76 23.30 19.02 -6.31
C SER A 76 22.83 17.55 -6.14
N LEU A 77 23.13 16.68 -7.11
CA LEU A 77 22.79 15.26 -7.01
C LEU A 77 23.36 14.60 -5.73
N HIS A 78 24.53 15.04 -5.29
CA HIS A 78 25.12 14.56 -4.06
C HIS A 78 24.33 15.02 -2.83
N GLU A 79 23.92 16.28 -2.75
CA GLU A 79 23.08 16.79 -1.67
C GLU A 79 21.70 16.12 -1.63
N GLN A 80 21.09 15.90 -2.80
CA GLN A 80 19.83 15.13 -2.91
C GLN A 80 20.00 13.72 -2.35
N ALA A 81 21.10 13.04 -2.72
CA ALA A 81 21.39 11.69 -2.23
C ALA A 81 21.67 11.62 -0.72
N LEU A 82 22.01 12.73 -0.07
CA LEU A 82 22.11 12.81 1.40
C LEU A 82 20.76 13.11 2.08
N GLN A 83 19.74 13.54 1.33
CA GLN A 83 18.41 13.89 1.87
C GLN A 83 17.38 12.80 1.64
N MET A 84 17.46 12.05 0.56
CA MET A 84 16.51 10.99 0.24
C MET A 84 17.17 9.78 -0.40
N SER A 85 16.59 8.62 -0.13
CA SER A 85 16.91 7.35 -0.79
C SER A 85 15.70 6.82 -1.53
N LEU A 86 15.93 6.02 -2.58
CA LEU A 86 14.90 5.56 -3.49
C LEU A 86 15.00 4.06 -3.73
N VAL A 87 13.85 3.39 -3.62
CA VAL A 87 13.66 1.99 -3.99
C VAL A 87 12.62 1.94 -5.11
N LEU A 88 13.06 1.61 -6.32
CA LEU A 88 12.20 1.48 -7.49
C LEU A 88 11.79 0.01 -7.71
N THR A 89 10.69 -0.18 -8.41
CA THR A 89 10.19 -1.51 -8.83
C THR A 89 11.11 -2.17 -9.87
N GLU A 90 11.97 -1.40 -10.53
CA GLU A 90 12.88 -1.92 -11.54
C GLU A 90 13.91 -2.90 -10.95
N ARG A 91 14.14 -3.99 -11.69
CA ARG A 91 15.10 -5.02 -11.27
C ARG A 91 16.53 -4.50 -11.38
N LEU A 92 17.20 -4.44 -10.24
CA LEU A 92 18.61 -4.10 -10.18
C LEU A 92 19.46 -5.19 -10.87
N GLN A 93 20.23 -4.82 -11.88
CA GLN A 93 21.18 -5.73 -12.53
C GLN A 93 22.47 -5.79 -11.70
N THR A 94 22.54 -6.72 -10.76
CA THR A 94 23.66 -6.82 -9.81
C THR A 94 24.76 -7.81 -10.23
N GLY A 95 24.53 -8.58 -11.30
CA GLY A 95 25.46 -9.64 -11.67
C GLY A 95 25.63 -10.67 -10.52
N GLN A 96 26.86 -10.91 -10.10
CA GLN A 96 27.19 -11.84 -9.00
C GLN A 96 27.40 -11.16 -7.64
N MET A 97 27.03 -9.89 -7.49
CA MET A 97 27.18 -9.18 -6.21
C MET A 97 26.46 -9.91 -5.08
N THR A 98 27.11 -9.98 -3.95
CA THR A 98 26.53 -10.48 -2.70
C THR A 98 25.52 -9.49 -2.12
N VAL A 99 24.65 -9.95 -1.22
CA VAL A 99 23.69 -9.08 -0.50
C VAL A 99 24.44 -7.95 0.21
N ARG A 100 25.55 -8.25 0.87
CA ARG A 100 26.39 -7.23 1.54
C ARG A 100 26.89 -6.17 0.57
N GLU A 101 27.40 -6.57 -0.60
CA GLU A 101 27.90 -5.63 -1.61
C GLU A 101 26.77 -4.74 -2.17
N VAL A 102 25.57 -5.29 -2.38
CA VAL A 102 24.41 -4.50 -2.80
C VAL A 102 24.04 -3.46 -1.74
N ILE A 103 24.06 -3.81 -0.46
CA ILE A 103 23.76 -2.85 0.62
C ILE A 103 24.86 -1.79 0.71
N GLN A 104 26.13 -2.16 0.51
CA GLN A 104 27.26 -1.23 0.47
C GLN A 104 27.12 -0.15 -0.60
N LEU A 105 26.43 -0.41 -1.72
CA LEU A 105 26.11 0.63 -2.72
C LEU A 105 25.35 1.81 -2.12
N GLY A 106 24.57 1.60 -1.06
CA GLY A 106 23.90 2.68 -0.33
C GLY A 106 24.88 3.69 0.29
N ARG A 107 26.14 3.30 0.51
CA ARG A 107 27.17 4.19 1.06
C ARG A 107 27.81 5.10 0.03
N ALA A 108 27.49 4.95 -1.27
CA ALA A 108 28.11 5.74 -2.35
C ALA A 108 28.15 7.27 -2.07
N PRO A 109 27.11 7.93 -1.55
CA PRO A 109 27.15 9.37 -1.25
C PRO A 109 28.12 9.74 -0.12
N HIS A 110 28.54 8.78 0.70
CA HIS A 110 29.44 9.01 1.86
C HIS A 110 30.88 8.60 1.59
N THR A 111 31.17 8.04 0.39
CA THR A 111 32.51 7.59 0.01
C THR A 111 33.27 8.66 -0.79
N ASN A 112 34.57 8.49 -0.88
CA ASN A 112 35.41 9.29 -1.77
C ASN A 112 35.27 8.84 -3.24
N PHE A 113 35.96 9.51 -4.15
CA PHE A 113 35.97 9.20 -5.59
C PHE A 113 36.28 7.73 -5.91
N PHE A 114 37.08 7.07 -5.08
CA PHE A 114 37.46 5.65 -5.24
C PHE A 114 36.45 4.67 -4.63
N GLY A 115 35.35 5.14 -4.04
CA GLY A 115 34.36 4.28 -3.39
C GLY A 115 34.84 3.56 -2.14
N THR A 116 35.90 4.07 -1.47
CA THR A 116 36.50 3.41 -0.31
C THR A 116 35.60 3.51 0.90
N LEU A 117 35.23 2.36 1.45
CA LEU A 117 34.43 2.27 2.69
C LEU A 117 35.34 2.36 3.92
N ARG A 118 34.87 3.10 4.93
CA ARG A 118 35.54 3.23 6.25
C ARG A 118 34.97 2.20 7.23
N SER A 119 35.59 1.99 8.37
CA SER A 119 35.09 1.07 9.42
C SER A 119 33.66 1.34 9.79
N ARG A 120 33.29 2.62 9.97
CA ARG A 120 31.89 3.04 10.23
C ARG A 120 30.91 2.57 9.15
N ASP A 121 31.30 2.58 7.88
CA ASP A 121 30.44 2.15 6.78
C ASP A 121 30.18 0.63 6.86
N HIS A 122 31.20 -0.16 7.21
CA HIS A 122 31.08 -1.60 7.42
C HIS A 122 30.17 -1.93 8.62
N GLU A 123 30.29 -1.19 9.73
CA GLU A 123 29.43 -1.33 10.92
C GLU A 123 27.98 -0.99 10.57
N LEU A 124 27.73 0.09 9.84
CA LEU A 124 26.39 0.48 9.41
C LEU A 124 25.78 -0.53 8.45
N VAL A 125 26.57 -1.07 7.50
CA VAL A 125 26.09 -2.14 6.61
C VAL A 125 25.72 -3.41 7.40
N ALA A 126 26.50 -3.75 8.43
CA ALA A 126 26.17 -4.87 9.33
C ALA A 126 24.87 -4.61 10.10
N TYR A 127 24.68 -3.40 10.62
CA TYR A 127 23.44 -2.97 11.25
C TYR A 127 22.24 -3.05 10.29
N CYS A 128 22.37 -2.58 9.05
CA CYS A 128 21.30 -2.66 8.05
C CYS A 128 20.95 -4.12 7.69
N LEU A 129 21.95 -4.99 7.59
CA LEU A 129 21.75 -6.44 7.40
C LEU A 129 20.92 -7.05 8.54
N GLU A 130 21.25 -6.69 9.78
CA GLU A 130 20.54 -7.16 10.97
C GLU A 130 19.09 -6.64 11.00
N ARG A 131 18.90 -5.33 10.86
CA ARG A 131 17.57 -4.68 10.88
C ARG A 131 16.61 -5.21 9.81
N CYS A 132 17.14 -5.63 8.66
CA CYS A 132 16.35 -6.17 7.57
C CYS A 132 16.31 -7.72 7.53
N GLY A 133 16.80 -8.41 8.58
CA GLY A 133 16.77 -9.86 8.69
C GLY A 133 17.60 -10.59 7.62
N LEU A 134 18.75 -10.01 7.21
CA LEU A 134 19.58 -10.49 6.11
C LEU A 134 20.97 -10.98 6.54
N THR A 135 21.25 -11.01 7.83
CA THR A 135 22.59 -11.34 8.36
C THR A 135 23.12 -12.68 7.85
N THR A 136 22.28 -13.72 7.84
CA THR A 136 22.65 -15.07 7.37
C THR A 136 22.79 -15.17 5.85
N LEU A 137 22.26 -14.19 5.13
CA LEU A 137 22.27 -14.11 3.67
C LEU A 137 23.35 -13.17 3.13
N ALA A 138 24.14 -12.52 4.00
CA ALA A 138 25.07 -11.45 3.64
C ALA A 138 26.07 -11.81 2.54
N SER A 139 26.56 -13.06 2.51
CA SER A 139 27.50 -13.58 1.50
C SER A 139 26.85 -14.24 0.30
N ARG A 140 25.49 -14.38 0.31
CA ARG A 140 24.75 -15.02 -0.78
C ARG A 140 24.68 -14.07 -1.98
N PRO A 141 24.84 -14.54 -3.22
CA PRO A 141 24.60 -13.75 -4.42
C PRO A 141 23.16 -13.20 -4.42
N PHE A 142 22.99 -11.89 -4.63
CA PHE A 142 21.70 -11.21 -4.61
C PHE A 142 20.70 -11.84 -5.61
N ILE A 143 21.18 -12.26 -6.78
CA ILE A 143 20.35 -12.87 -7.82
C ILE A 143 19.67 -14.19 -7.36
N ARG A 144 20.24 -14.86 -6.34
CA ARG A 144 19.72 -16.13 -5.79
C ARG A 144 18.74 -15.95 -4.63
N LEU A 145 18.40 -14.73 -4.30
CA LEU A 145 17.40 -14.42 -3.27
C LEU A 145 15.98 -14.64 -3.80
N SER A 146 15.05 -14.94 -2.90
CA SER A 146 13.60 -14.81 -3.16
C SER A 146 13.23 -13.34 -3.40
N ASP A 147 12.07 -13.07 -3.97
CA ASP A 147 11.67 -11.68 -4.25
C ASP A 147 11.48 -10.88 -2.95
N GLY A 148 10.97 -11.48 -1.87
CA GLY A 148 10.90 -10.84 -0.55
C GLY A 148 12.28 -10.55 0.06
N GLU A 149 13.24 -11.48 -0.04
CA GLU A 149 14.62 -11.26 0.40
C GLU A 149 15.31 -10.15 -0.43
N LYS A 150 15.07 -10.12 -1.75
CA LYS A 150 15.56 -9.03 -2.62
C LYS A 150 15.01 -7.69 -2.20
N GLN A 151 13.70 -7.62 -1.94
CA GLN A 151 13.06 -6.38 -1.52
C GLN A 151 13.64 -5.87 -0.20
N ARG A 152 13.79 -6.75 0.81
CA ARG A 152 14.44 -6.38 2.06
C ARG A 152 15.89 -5.90 1.85
N ALA A 153 16.63 -6.50 0.93
CA ALA A 153 18.00 -6.06 0.62
C ALA A 153 18.03 -4.67 -0.07
N LEU A 154 17.07 -4.35 -0.93
CA LEU A 154 16.93 -3.03 -1.53
C LEU A 154 16.56 -1.96 -0.48
N ILE A 155 15.68 -2.29 0.46
CA ILE A 155 15.35 -1.42 1.59
C ILE A 155 16.57 -1.25 2.51
N ALA A 156 17.33 -2.33 2.80
CA ALA A 156 18.57 -2.25 3.58
C ALA A 156 19.62 -1.36 2.89
N ARG A 157 19.69 -1.39 1.56
CA ARG A 157 20.54 -0.47 0.76
C ARG A 157 20.09 0.98 0.94
N ALA A 158 18.78 1.25 0.87
CA ALA A 158 18.23 2.59 1.08
C ALA A 158 18.46 3.07 2.52
N LEU A 159 18.33 2.19 3.51
CA LEU A 159 18.64 2.48 4.92
C LEU A 159 20.12 2.80 5.12
N ALA A 160 21.02 2.06 4.46
CA ALA A 160 22.46 2.29 4.52
C ALA A 160 22.88 3.67 3.97
N GLN A 161 22.05 4.34 3.21
CA GLN A 161 22.27 5.70 2.72
C GLN A 161 22.10 6.77 3.82
N GLU A 162 21.55 6.41 5.00
CA GLU A 162 21.35 7.30 6.17
C GLU A 162 20.51 8.55 5.90
N THR A 163 19.60 8.52 4.93
CA THR A 163 18.78 9.67 4.60
C THR A 163 17.59 9.85 5.56
N PRO A 164 17.07 11.06 5.76
CA PRO A 164 15.85 11.30 6.52
C PRO A 164 14.60 10.80 5.80
N LEU A 165 14.56 10.79 4.46
CA LEU A 165 13.44 10.39 3.63
C LEU A 165 13.77 9.12 2.83
N ILE A 166 12.84 8.16 2.82
CA ILE A 166 12.89 6.96 1.97
C ILE A 166 11.64 6.93 1.08
N LEU A 167 11.87 6.89 -0.23
CA LEU A 167 10.81 6.77 -1.24
C LEU A 167 10.79 5.33 -1.77
N LEU A 168 9.60 4.71 -1.83
CA LEU A 168 9.45 3.36 -2.37
C LEU A 168 8.31 3.32 -3.39
N ASP A 169 8.62 2.83 -4.59
CA ASP A 169 7.64 2.63 -5.65
C ASP A 169 7.20 1.17 -5.68
N GLU A 170 5.97 0.90 -5.26
CA GLU A 170 5.33 -0.42 -5.18
C GLU A 170 6.20 -1.52 -4.54
N PRO A 171 6.74 -1.33 -3.32
CA PRO A 171 7.73 -2.25 -2.73
C PRO A 171 7.18 -3.64 -2.42
N THR A 172 5.87 -3.83 -2.43
CA THR A 172 5.19 -5.11 -2.14
C THR A 172 4.72 -5.83 -3.41
N ALA A 173 4.91 -5.22 -4.60
CA ALA A 173 4.53 -5.84 -5.85
C ALA A 173 5.23 -7.21 -6.06
N HIS A 174 4.46 -8.19 -6.49
CA HIS A 174 4.92 -9.57 -6.76
C HIS A 174 5.36 -10.38 -5.53
N LEU A 175 5.18 -9.87 -4.32
CA LEU A 175 5.44 -10.60 -3.10
C LEU A 175 4.23 -11.46 -2.69
N ASP A 176 4.48 -12.59 -2.05
CA ASP A 176 3.43 -13.33 -1.35
C ASP A 176 2.95 -12.56 -0.11
N LEU A 177 1.83 -13.00 0.48
CA LEU A 177 1.21 -12.29 1.60
C LEU A 177 2.16 -12.14 2.80
N SER A 178 2.93 -13.18 3.14
CA SER A 178 3.86 -13.14 4.28
C SER A 178 4.97 -12.12 4.05
N ALA A 179 5.62 -12.17 2.88
CA ALA A 179 6.68 -11.25 2.52
C ALA A 179 6.21 -9.79 2.45
N ARG A 180 4.96 -9.54 1.99
CA ARG A 180 4.35 -8.20 1.99
C ARG A 180 4.24 -7.65 3.41
N LEU A 181 3.66 -8.44 4.32
CA LEU A 181 3.49 -8.04 5.71
C LEU A 181 4.84 -7.79 6.39
N GLU A 182 5.84 -8.66 6.17
CA GLU A 182 7.18 -8.46 6.70
C GLU A 182 7.81 -7.13 6.22
N VAL A 183 7.67 -6.81 4.93
CA VAL A 183 8.18 -5.54 4.36
C VAL A 183 7.48 -4.34 4.99
N ILE A 184 6.15 -4.36 5.10
CA ILE A 184 5.41 -3.23 5.68
C ILE A 184 5.74 -3.03 7.16
N LEU A 185 5.79 -4.12 7.95
CA LEU A 185 6.19 -4.06 9.35
C LEU A 185 7.59 -3.45 9.52
N MET A 186 8.54 -3.91 8.70
CA MET A 186 9.90 -3.37 8.69
C MET A 186 9.90 -1.87 8.36
N LEU A 187 9.15 -1.42 7.36
CA LEU A 187 9.05 0.01 7.02
C LEU A 187 8.49 0.84 8.20
N ARG A 188 7.48 0.33 8.90
CA ARG A 188 6.96 1.00 10.10
C ARG A 188 7.99 1.09 11.22
N GLU A 189 8.72 0.01 11.49
CA GLU A 189 9.82 0.03 12.46
C GLU A 189 10.88 1.08 12.08
N LEU A 190 11.28 1.13 10.80
CA LEU A 190 12.23 2.12 10.32
C LEU A 190 11.71 3.56 10.48
N ALA A 191 10.42 3.80 10.24
CA ALA A 191 9.81 5.11 10.45
C ALA A 191 9.79 5.47 11.93
N HIS A 192 9.15 4.65 12.76
CA HIS A 192 8.82 5.01 14.14
C HIS A 192 10.04 4.95 15.08
N GLU A 193 10.93 3.95 14.92
CA GLU A 193 12.10 3.82 15.79
C GLU A 193 13.29 4.68 15.34
N LEU A 194 13.50 4.83 14.02
CA LEU A 194 14.64 5.57 13.50
C LEU A 194 14.27 6.99 13.04
N GLY A 195 13.02 7.41 13.21
CA GLY A 195 12.54 8.74 12.84
C GLY A 195 12.62 9.02 11.34
N LYS A 196 12.54 7.97 10.48
CA LYS A 196 12.55 8.15 9.03
C LYS A 196 11.17 8.58 8.55
N GLY A 197 11.11 9.49 7.58
CA GLY A 197 9.89 9.67 6.80
C GLY A 197 9.88 8.70 5.64
N ILE A 198 8.79 8.01 5.45
CA ILE A 198 8.66 6.97 4.43
C ILE A 198 7.46 7.27 3.56
N LEU A 199 7.68 7.40 2.24
CA LEU A 199 6.63 7.52 1.25
C LEU A 199 6.60 6.26 0.38
N VAL A 200 5.48 5.56 0.41
CA VAL A 200 5.26 4.31 -0.35
C VAL A 200 4.17 4.53 -1.37
N SER A 201 4.43 4.30 -2.66
CA SER A 201 3.33 4.12 -3.62
C SER A 201 2.81 2.68 -3.53
N THR A 202 1.50 2.51 -3.52
CA THR A 202 0.88 1.18 -3.50
C THR A 202 -0.51 1.22 -4.13
N HIS A 203 -0.95 0.07 -4.62
CA HIS A 203 -2.33 -0.18 -5.04
C HIS A 203 -3.06 -1.14 -4.07
N GLU A 204 -2.42 -1.57 -2.99
CA GLU A 204 -2.94 -2.52 -2.01
C GLU A 204 -3.69 -1.79 -0.89
N LEU A 205 -5.01 -1.62 -1.09
CA LEU A 205 -5.86 -0.84 -0.17
C LEU A 205 -5.86 -1.40 1.25
N GLU A 206 -6.01 -2.72 1.42
CA GLU A 206 -6.10 -3.34 2.75
C GLU A 206 -4.82 -3.12 3.56
N LEU A 207 -3.66 -3.19 2.90
CA LEU A 207 -2.39 -2.88 3.56
C LEU A 207 -2.29 -1.41 3.94
N ALA A 208 -2.70 -0.51 3.04
CA ALA A 208 -2.64 0.91 3.31
C ALA A 208 -3.57 1.33 4.46
N LEU A 209 -4.81 0.82 4.48
CA LEU A 209 -5.75 1.09 5.57
C LEU A 209 -5.29 0.53 6.92
N SER A 210 -4.57 -0.59 6.92
CA SER A 210 -4.13 -1.25 8.16
C SER A 210 -2.81 -0.71 8.72
N TRP A 211 -1.95 -0.13 7.89
CA TRP A 211 -0.55 0.09 8.26
C TRP A 211 -0.01 1.50 7.99
N ALA A 212 -0.70 2.35 7.19
CA ALA A 212 -0.28 3.72 6.97
C ALA A 212 -0.60 4.61 8.19
N ASP A 213 0.31 5.53 8.52
CA ASP A 213 0.01 6.62 9.45
C ASP A 213 -0.78 7.73 8.74
N LYS A 214 -0.54 7.89 7.42
CA LYS A 214 -1.22 8.85 6.56
C LYS A 214 -1.42 8.28 5.15
N LEU A 215 -2.53 8.60 4.51
CA LEU A 215 -2.74 8.36 3.09
C LEU A 215 -2.65 9.66 2.29
N TRP A 216 -2.05 9.57 1.13
CA TRP A 216 -2.20 10.50 0.01
C TRP A 216 -3.04 9.81 -1.05
N LEU A 217 -4.32 10.16 -1.10
CA LEU A 217 -5.31 9.51 -1.96
C LEU A 217 -5.48 10.32 -3.25
N MET A 218 -4.92 9.84 -4.34
CA MET A 218 -4.95 10.48 -5.66
C MET A 218 -6.16 10.00 -6.46
N ASP A 219 -7.00 10.92 -6.89
CA ASP A 219 -8.14 10.63 -7.77
C ASP A 219 -7.75 10.62 -9.25
N SER A 220 -8.74 10.40 -10.13
CA SER A 220 -8.53 10.35 -11.58
C SER A 220 -8.22 11.70 -12.22
N SER A 221 -8.44 12.80 -11.52
CA SER A 221 -8.07 14.17 -11.97
C SER A 221 -6.64 14.53 -11.56
N GLY A 222 -5.98 13.68 -10.75
CA GLY A 222 -4.67 13.94 -10.17
C GLY A 222 -4.71 14.82 -8.92
N ALA A 223 -5.89 15.14 -8.40
CA ALA A 223 -6.02 15.79 -7.10
C ALA A 223 -5.74 14.80 -5.97
N ILE A 224 -5.10 15.27 -4.90
CA ILE A 224 -4.75 14.44 -3.76
C ILE A 224 -5.47 14.97 -2.51
N THR A 225 -6.16 14.05 -1.83
CA THR A 225 -6.68 14.27 -0.48
C THR A 225 -5.78 13.53 0.51
N GLU A 226 -5.27 14.22 1.54
CA GLU A 226 -4.44 13.62 2.59
C GLU A 226 -5.21 13.50 3.91
N GLY A 227 -4.89 12.47 4.70
CA GLY A 227 -5.48 12.27 6.01
C GLY A 227 -5.14 10.91 6.60
N ALA A 228 -5.60 10.66 7.84
CA ALA A 228 -5.59 9.33 8.41
C ALA A 228 -6.49 8.39 7.58
N PRO A 229 -6.12 7.10 7.44
CA PRO A 229 -6.93 6.15 6.68
C PRO A 229 -8.42 6.13 7.09
N GLU A 230 -8.67 6.16 8.39
CA GLU A 230 -10.01 6.12 8.98
C GLU A 230 -10.82 7.38 8.63
N ASP A 231 -10.21 8.56 8.72
CA ASP A 231 -10.89 9.83 8.38
C ASP A 231 -11.28 9.87 6.90
N LEU A 232 -10.39 9.41 6.02
CA LEU A 232 -10.66 9.35 4.59
C LEU A 232 -11.75 8.32 4.24
N ALA A 233 -11.81 7.21 4.97
CA ALA A 233 -12.86 6.22 4.83
C ALA A 233 -14.21 6.80 5.26
N LEU A 234 -14.29 7.36 6.47
CA LEU A 234 -15.50 7.95 7.05
C LEU A 234 -16.04 9.13 6.23
N ALA A 235 -15.14 9.94 5.65
CA ALA A 235 -15.50 11.05 4.75
C ALA A 235 -15.91 10.59 3.33
N GLY A 236 -15.89 9.27 3.04
CA GLY A 236 -16.28 8.72 1.75
C GLY A 236 -15.28 8.95 0.61
N HIS A 237 -14.04 9.34 0.93
CA HIS A 237 -13.02 9.58 -0.09
C HIS A 237 -12.59 8.29 -0.79
N LEU A 238 -12.56 7.14 -0.07
CA LEU A 238 -12.24 5.84 -0.65
C LEU A 238 -13.28 5.44 -1.70
N GLU A 239 -14.58 5.59 -1.39
CA GLU A 239 -15.67 5.34 -2.33
C GLU A 239 -15.53 6.23 -3.57
N ARG A 240 -15.22 7.52 -3.38
CA ARG A 240 -15.05 8.48 -4.50
C ARG A 240 -13.94 8.08 -5.44
N VAL A 241 -12.79 7.63 -4.90
CA VAL A 241 -11.62 7.30 -5.71
C VAL A 241 -11.73 5.91 -6.33
N PHE A 242 -12.13 4.89 -5.57
CA PHE A 242 -12.09 3.50 -6.02
C PHE A 242 -13.45 2.94 -6.39
N GLY A 243 -14.54 3.54 -5.90
CA GLY A 243 -15.90 3.12 -6.19
C GLY A 243 -16.24 3.15 -7.68
N SER A 244 -17.26 2.40 -8.04
CA SER A 244 -17.84 2.34 -9.39
C SER A 244 -19.31 1.94 -9.32
N GLU A 245 -19.99 1.86 -10.47
CA GLU A 245 -21.34 1.32 -10.53
C GLU A 245 -21.46 -0.09 -9.91
N ARG A 246 -20.36 -0.87 -9.96
CA ARG A 246 -20.32 -2.25 -9.46
C ARG A 246 -19.60 -2.43 -8.12
N LEU A 247 -18.90 -1.40 -7.62
CA LEU A 247 -18.10 -1.49 -6.40
C LEU A 247 -18.51 -0.38 -5.44
N SER A 248 -18.77 -0.74 -4.18
CA SER A 248 -18.99 0.19 -3.09
C SER A 248 -18.12 -0.16 -1.89
N TYR A 249 -17.68 0.86 -1.17
CA TYR A 249 -16.93 0.69 0.05
C TYR A 249 -17.88 0.45 1.23
N ASP A 250 -17.74 -0.67 1.89
CA ASP A 250 -18.47 -1.00 3.10
C ASP A 250 -17.69 -0.53 4.31
N LEU A 251 -18.22 0.47 5.03
CA LEU A 251 -17.57 1.06 6.19
C LEU A 251 -17.53 0.12 7.40
N GLU A 252 -18.53 -0.78 7.55
CA GLU A 252 -18.56 -1.72 8.68
C GLU A 252 -17.53 -2.84 8.48
N GLU A 253 -17.38 -3.34 7.25
CA GLU A 253 -16.42 -4.37 6.90
C GLU A 253 -15.03 -3.80 6.52
N GLY A 254 -14.91 -2.49 6.31
CA GLY A 254 -13.65 -1.82 5.95
C GLY A 254 -13.07 -2.25 4.59
N ARG A 255 -13.93 -2.67 3.64
CA ARG A 255 -13.51 -3.20 2.34
C ARG A 255 -14.47 -2.88 1.20
N PHE A 256 -14.00 -3.01 -0.03
CA PHE A 256 -14.88 -2.92 -1.19
C PHE A 256 -15.70 -4.18 -1.38
N LEU A 257 -17.00 -3.98 -1.61
CA LEU A 257 -17.95 -5.03 -1.97
C LEU A 257 -18.46 -4.79 -3.39
N VAL A 258 -18.72 -5.89 -4.10
CA VAL A 258 -19.41 -5.81 -5.38
C VAL A 258 -20.86 -5.43 -5.10
N ARG A 259 -21.34 -4.32 -5.67
CA ARG A 259 -22.77 -3.98 -5.68
C ARG A 259 -23.48 -5.08 -6.43
N GLN A 260 -24.08 -5.98 -5.69
CA GLN A 260 -24.95 -6.98 -6.30
C GLN A 260 -26.19 -6.24 -6.81
N GLY A 261 -26.55 -6.45 -8.09
CA GLY A 261 -27.90 -6.14 -8.58
C GLY A 261 -28.94 -6.81 -7.67
N GLN A 262 -30.22 -6.61 -7.91
CA GLN A 262 -31.32 -7.17 -7.09
C GLN A 262 -31.15 -8.69 -6.90
N GLY A 263 -30.32 -9.08 -5.93
CA GLY A 263 -30.15 -10.47 -5.52
C GLY A 263 -31.43 -10.95 -4.84
N ALA A 264 -31.70 -12.25 -4.93
CA ALA A 264 -32.83 -12.84 -4.19
C ALA A 264 -32.64 -12.59 -2.68
N GLY A 265 -33.58 -11.94 -2.04
CA GLY A 265 -33.58 -11.69 -0.60
C GLY A 265 -33.62 -13.00 0.19
N ILE A 266 -32.91 -13.07 1.28
CA ILE A 266 -33.00 -14.15 2.28
C ILE A 266 -32.96 -13.54 3.67
N TYR A 267 -34.00 -13.81 4.48
CA TYR A 267 -33.97 -13.38 5.88
C TYR A 267 -32.99 -14.22 6.66
N LEU A 268 -31.95 -13.56 7.23
CA LEU A 268 -30.95 -14.20 8.02
C LEU A 268 -31.07 -13.73 9.47
N THR A 269 -31.20 -14.66 10.39
CA THR A 269 -31.16 -14.41 11.84
C THR A 269 -30.13 -15.32 12.51
N GLY A 270 -29.43 -14.78 13.48
CA GLY A 270 -28.38 -15.45 14.24
C GLY A 270 -27.27 -14.46 14.54
N GLU A 271 -26.50 -14.78 15.57
CA GLU A 271 -25.37 -13.97 16.02
C GLU A 271 -24.07 -14.78 16.00
N GLY A 272 -22.95 -14.07 16.04
CA GLY A 272 -21.63 -14.66 16.12
C GLY A 272 -20.98 -14.96 14.78
N LEU A 273 -19.79 -15.56 14.87
CA LEU A 273 -18.90 -15.74 13.72
C LEU A 273 -19.52 -16.61 12.61
N TYR A 274 -20.26 -17.65 12.98
CA TYR A 274 -20.86 -18.57 12.01
C TYR A 274 -21.90 -17.86 11.12
N ALA A 275 -22.79 -17.05 11.72
CA ALA A 275 -23.76 -16.25 10.99
C ALA A 275 -23.10 -15.22 10.06
N GLN A 276 -22.01 -14.60 10.50
CA GLN A 276 -21.23 -13.67 9.65
C GLN A 276 -20.65 -14.38 8.42
N TRP A 277 -20.07 -15.58 8.59
CA TRP A 277 -19.55 -16.36 7.46
C TRP A 277 -20.65 -16.82 6.51
N ILE A 278 -21.83 -17.19 7.03
CA ILE A 278 -23.00 -17.51 6.21
C ILE A 278 -23.45 -16.27 5.43
N ALA A 279 -23.59 -15.11 6.06
CA ALA A 279 -23.93 -13.85 5.37
C ALA A 279 -22.95 -13.54 4.23
N ARG A 280 -21.67 -13.76 4.47
CA ARG A 280 -20.62 -13.59 3.46
C ARG A 280 -20.76 -14.58 2.30
N ALA A 281 -21.04 -15.83 2.60
CA ALA A 281 -21.25 -16.88 1.59
C ALA A 281 -22.50 -16.62 0.73
N LEU A 282 -23.59 -16.18 1.36
CA LEU A 282 -24.83 -15.79 0.68
C LEU A 282 -24.60 -14.62 -0.28
N ARG A 283 -23.96 -13.55 0.17
CA ARG A 283 -23.58 -12.41 -0.70
C ARG A 283 -22.76 -12.88 -1.90
N ARG A 284 -21.75 -13.72 -1.68
CA ARG A 284 -20.91 -14.27 -2.77
C ARG A 284 -21.74 -15.09 -3.78
N SER A 285 -22.83 -15.71 -3.33
CA SER A 285 -23.72 -16.54 -4.17
C SER A 285 -24.88 -15.76 -4.79
N GLY A 286 -24.88 -14.41 -4.69
CA GLY A 286 -25.91 -13.57 -5.31
C GLY A 286 -27.14 -13.32 -4.44
N TYR A 287 -27.12 -13.70 -3.17
CA TYR A 287 -28.21 -13.46 -2.23
C TYR A 287 -28.01 -12.20 -1.41
N LEU A 288 -29.10 -11.51 -1.07
CA LEU A 288 -29.08 -10.37 -0.17
C LEU A 288 -29.57 -10.81 1.23
N PRO A 289 -28.70 -10.98 2.23
CA PRO A 289 -29.11 -11.22 3.61
C PRO A 289 -29.85 -9.99 4.17
N LEU A 290 -31.07 -10.21 4.67
CA LEU A 290 -31.92 -9.17 5.25
C LEU A 290 -32.09 -9.42 6.75
N ALA A 291 -32.08 -8.37 7.55
CA ALA A 291 -32.30 -8.44 8.99
C ALA A 291 -33.80 -8.44 9.38
N THR A 292 -34.68 -8.15 8.41
CA THR A 292 -36.12 -8.08 8.66
C THR A 292 -36.84 -9.22 7.96
N PRO A 293 -37.67 -10.03 8.64
CA PRO A 293 -38.40 -11.12 8.01
C PRO A 293 -39.43 -10.59 7.00
N GLN A 294 -39.55 -11.29 5.88
CA GLN A 294 -40.58 -11.05 4.86
C GLN A 294 -41.26 -12.38 4.51
N PRO A 295 -42.57 -12.44 4.43
CA PRO A 295 -43.32 -13.72 4.26
C PRO A 295 -42.95 -14.49 2.99
N GLU A 296 -42.53 -13.79 1.95
CA GLU A 296 -42.23 -14.37 0.63
C GLU A 296 -40.75 -14.80 0.49
N LEU A 297 -39.92 -14.56 1.50
CA LEU A 297 -38.49 -14.87 1.43
C LEU A 297 -38.13 -16.11 2.23
N PRO A 298 -37.09 -16.84 1.80
CA PRO A 298 -36.49 -17.90 2.61
C PRO A 298 -36.04 -17.34 3.95
N THR A 299 -36.23 -18.10 5.02
CA THR A 299 -35.77 -17.79 6.37
C THR A 299 -34.63 -18.71 6.74
N LEU A 300 -33.47 -18.13 7.11
CA LEU A 300 -32.28 -18.83 7.53
C LEU A 300 -31.98 -18.46 8.99
N ILE A 301 -32.03 -19.45 9.86
CA ILE A 301 -31.70 -19.31 11.28
C ILE A 301 -30.31 -19.94 11.53
N CYS A 302 -29.40 -19.18 12.11
CA CYS A 302 -28.05 -19.64 12.41
C CYS A 302 -27.82 -19.68 13.92
N THR A 303 -27.27 -20.78 14.39
CA THR A 303 -26.71 -20.93 15.75
C THR A 303 -25.17 -20.96 15.67
N ALA A 304 -24.49 -21.33 16.74
CA ALA A 304 -23.02 -21.29 16.80
C ALA A 304 -22.31 -22.15 15.71
N SER A 305 -22.93 -23.23 15.24
CA SER A 305 -22.35 -24.16 14.25
C SER A 305 -23.37 -24.88 13.38
N HIS A 306 -24.62 -24.43 13.43
CA HIS A 306 -25.71 -25.12 12.75
C HIS A 306 -26.64 -24.10 12.08
N TRP A 307 -27.22 -24.44 10.93
CA TRP A 307 -28.19 -23.62 10.22
C TRP A 307 -29.49 -24.37 9.95
N GLN A 308 -30.60 -23.64 9.95
CA GLN A 308 -31.93 -24.11 9.55
C GLN A 308 -32.48 -23.19 8.48
N LEU A 309 -32.77 -23.72 7.31
CA LEU A 309 -33.39 -23.01 6.18
C LEU A 309 -34.82 -23.40 6.04
N THR A 310 -35.74 -22.42 6.07
CA THR A 310 -37.17 -22.61 5.76
C THR A 310 -37.48 -21.85 4.46
N LEU A 311 -37.94 -22.55 3.44
CA LEU A 311 -38.36 -21.95 2.18
C LEU A 311 -39.82 -21.42 2.26
N PRO A 312 -40.21 -20.43 1.45
CA PRO A 312 -41.58 -19.82 1.50
C PRO A 312 -42.74 -20.80 1.40
N TYR A 313 -42.54 -21.93 0.70
CA TYR A 313 -43.53 -22.99 0.55
C TYR A 313 -43.48 -24.06 1.65
N GLY A 314 -42.73 -23.80 2.73
CA GLY A 314 -42.76 -24.61 3.96
C GLY A 314 -41.74 -25.73 4.01
N ALA A 315 -40.97 -26.02 2.96
CA ALA A 315 -39.88 -26.99 3.05
C ALA A 315 -38.78 -26.52 4.01
N ARG A 316 -38.30 -27.45 4.84
CA ARG A 316 -37.26 -27.18 5.86
C ARG A 316 -36.04 -28.05 5.62
N TYR A 317 -34.88 -27.44 5.78
CA TYR A 317 -33.57 -28.08 5.68
C TYR A 317 -32.70 -27.63 6.84
N GLU A 318 -31.81 -28.47 7.26
CA GLU A 318 -30.85 -28.15 8.29
C GLU A 318 -29.48 -28.78 8.00
N GLY A 319 -28.43 -28.25 8.56
CA GLY A 319 -27.08 -28.76 8.37
C GLY A 319 -26.04 -27.96 9.16
N ASP A 320 -24.81 -28.45 9.09
CA ASP A 320 -23.67 -27.92 9.83
C ASP A 320 -22.64 -27.25 8.93
N THR A 321 -22.71 -27.47 7.61
CA THR A 321 -21.74 -26.88 6.68
C THR A 321 -22.36 -25.83 5.77
N ILE A 322 -21.62 -24.76 5.52
CA ILE A 322 -22.05 -23.70 4.59
C ILE A 322 -22.16 -24.24 3.15
N ALA A 323 -21.37 -25.25 2.80
CA ALA A 323 -21.40 -25.87 1.48
C ALA A 323 -22.73 -26.56 1.20
N GLU A 324 -23.29 -27.28 2.17
CA GLU A 324 -24.61 -27.91 2.08
C GLU A 324 -25.70 -26.85 1.93
N LEU A 325 -25.66 -25.78 2.72
CA LEU A 325 -26.59 -24.67 2.59
C LEU A 325 -26.59 -24.09 1.17
N LEU A 326 -25.41 -23.80 0.62
CA LEU A 326 -25.30 -23.20 -0.71
C LEU A 326 -25.73 -24.15 -1.84
N ALA A 327 -25.63 -25.47 -1.63
CA ALA A 327 -26.08 -26.46 -2.60
C ALA A 327 -27.64 -26.54 -2.68
N LEU A 328 -28.33 -26.14 -1.61
CA LEU A 328 -29.80 -26.11 -1.55
C LEU A 328 -30.41 -24.85 -2.17
N LEU A 329 -29.65 -23.78 -2.24
CA LEU A 329 -30.11 -22.51 -2.78
C LEU A 329 -29.96 -22.51 -4.31
N PRO A 330 -30.97 -22.11 -5.07
CA PRO A 330 -30.86 -21.93 -6.51
C PRO A 330 -29.71 -20.96 -6.81
N LYS A 331 -28.97 -21.23 -7.88
CA LYS A 331 -27.96 -20.22 -8.33
C LYS A 331 -28.72 -18.97 -8.77
N GLY A 332 -28.47 -17.88 -8.04
CA GLY A 332 -29.06 -16.57 -8.32
C GLY A 332 -28.57 -15.96 -9.64
#